data_7b10dbd4765db38860acf583cfd54006
#
_entry.id   7b10dbd4765db38860acf583cfd54006
#
_cell.length_a   1.000
_cell.length_b   1.000
_cell.length_c   1.000
_cell.angle_alpha   90.00
_cell.angle_beta   90.00
_cell.angle_gamma   90.00
#
_symmetry.space_group_name_H-M   'P 1'
#
loop_
_entity.id
_entity.type
_entity.pdbx_description
1 polymer ?
#
loop_
_entity_poly.entity_id
_entity_poly.type
_entity_poly.pdbx_seq_one_letter_code
_entity_poly.pdbx_strand_id
1 'polypeptide(L)'
;MKFVDEALIKVEAGKGGNGCLSFRREKFIPRGGPDGGDGGDGGSIYFEASSDLNTLIDFRYTRQYKAENGQSGMGGNCTGKKGEDLTIKVPVGTMVYDADTGELLADISQPGVPVLIAQGGFHGLGNTRYKSSVNRSPRQTTPGSPGESRNLRLELRVLADVGLLGLPNAGKSTLIRAVSSSKAKVADYPFTTLHPGLGVIRVSPYKSFVMADIPGLIEGAAQGAGLGHRFLKHLSRTCVLLHVIDIAPLDGSDPVVDAKAILNELTQYNPDLLNKPRWLVLNKIDMLPDEKEREEKIQSIIKGLEWKDKVFAISAIEGKGTQELCYALMQLIDEMKESEA
;
A
#
# COMPACT_ATOMS: atom_id res chain seq x y z
N MET A 1 4.13 9.60 -13.86
CA MET A 1 4.75 9.00 -12.65
C MET A 1 4.70 7.50 -12.81
N LYS A 2 5.82 6.81 -12.62
CA LYS A 2 5.83 5.34 -12.63
C LYS A 2 5.20 4.85 -11.34
N PHE A 3 4.31 3.87 -11.41
CA PHE A 3 3.79 3.18 -10.22
C PHE A 3 4.86 2.20 -9.73
N VAL A 4 5.08 2.16 -8.44
CA VAL A 4 6.06 1.27 -7.80
C VAL A 4 5.37 0.58 -6.64
N ASP A 5 5.31 -0.73 -6.70
CA ASP A 5 4.68 -1.63 -5.74
C ASP A 5 5.68 -2.32 -4.81
N GLU A 6 6.97 -2.25 -5.15
CA GLU A 6 8.05 -2.82 -4.36
C GLU A 6 9.21 -1.84 -4.26
N ALA A 7 9.75 -1.65 -3.06
CA ALA A 7 10.92 -0.81 -2.82
C ALA A 7 11.84 -1.43 -1.77
N LEU A 8 13.16 -1.30 -2.00
CA LEU A 8 14.18 -1.66 -1.03
C LEU A 8 14.73 -0.39 -0.39
N ILE A 9 14.68 -0.34 0.94
CA ILE A 9 15.18 0.79 1.72
C ILE A 9 16.01 0.30 2.90
N LYS A 10 16.86 1.18 3.40
CA LYS A 10 17.60 0.97 4.65
C LYS A 10 17.10 1.96 5.70
N VAL A 11 16.80 1.46 6.89
CA VAL A 11 16.44 2.27 8.05
C VAL A 11 17.50 2.13 9.13
N GLU A 12 17.87 3.24 9.75
CA GLU A 12 18.84 3.30 10.85
C GLU A 12 18.24 4.14 11.98
N ALA A 13 17.88 3.49 13.08
CA ALA A 13 17.45 4.17 14.28
C ALA A 13 18.63 4.91 14.94
N GLY A 14 18.35 5.95 15.69
CA GLY A 14 19.34 6.78 16.34
C GLY A 14 20.15 6.01 17.40
N LYS A 15 21.43 6.29 17.50
CA LYS A 15 22.28 5.78 18.60
C LYS A 15 21.96 6.54 19.89
N GLY A 16 21.99 5.86 21.03
CA GLY A 16 21.92 6.51 22.34
C GLY A 16 23.15 7.38 22.61
N GLY A 17 22.95 8.50 23.28
CA GLY A 17 24.01 9.40 23.74
C GLY A 17 24.86 8.75 24.82
N ASN A 18 26.13 9.10 24.91
CA ASN A 18 27.03 8.57 25.93
C ASN A 18 26.76 9.23 27.30
N GLY A 19 26.94 8.49 28.37
CA GLY A 19 26.98 9.06 29.71
C GLY A 19 28.21 9.96 29.93
N CYS A 20 28.07 10.97 30.75
CA CYS A 20 29.11 11.94 31.05
C CYS A 20 29.94 11.54 32.28
N LEU A 21 31.26 11.73 32.14
CA LEU A 21 32.17 11.70 33.29
C LEU A 21 32.46 13.12 33.72
N SER A 22 31.85 13.57 34.83
CA SER A 22 32.06 14.91 35.35
C SER A 22 32.05 14.90 36.87
N PHE A 23 32.77 15.87 37.47
CA PHE A 23 32.81 16.09 38.89
C PHE A 23 32.53 17.57 39.18
N ARG A 24 31.70 17.84 40.17
CA ARG A 24 31.32 19.18 40.59
C ARG A 24 32.53 19.99 40.97
N ARG A 25 32.72 21.14 40.36
CA ARG A 25 33.80 22.09 40.65
C ARG A 25 33.21 23.47 40.81
N GLU A 26 33.14 23.92 42.07
CA GLU A 26 32.66 25.26 42.41
C GLU A 26 33.63 25.98 43.30
N LYS A 27 33.50 27.31 43.38
CA LYS A 27 34.24 28.12 44.33
C LYS A 27 33.93 27.61 45.75
N PHE A 28 34.95 27.30 46.56
CA PHE A 28 34.85 26.71 47.88
C PHE A 28 34.51 25.20 47.98
N ILE A 29 34.35 24.50 46.85
CA ILE A 29 34.15 23.04 46.82
C ILE A 29 35.25 22.38 45.95
N PRO A 30 36.47 22.23 46.49
CA PRO A 30 37.61 21.73 45.71
C PRO A 30 37.50 20.22 45.38
N ARG A 31 36.70 19.46 46.14
CA ARG A 31 36.48 18.02 45.96
C ARG A 31 34.98 17.71 45.87
N GLY A 32 34.32 18.23 44.83
CA GLY A 32 32.93 17.92 44.58
C GLY A 32 32.72 16.45 44.15
N GLY A 33 31.53 15.91 44.45
CA GLY A 33 31.15 14.55 44.03
C GLY A 33 30.93 14.42 42.53
N PRO A 34 30.63 13.20 42.03
CA PRO A 34 30.26 12.96 40.63
C PRO A 34 29.00 13.72 40.29
N ASP A 35 29.00 14.38 39.15
CA ASP A 35 27.89 15.17 38.64
C ASP A 35 27.65 14.99 37.12
N GLY A 36 28.20 13.92 36.55
CA GLY A 36 27.95 13.57 35.13
C GLY A 36 26.56 13.00 34.92
N GLY A 37 25.78 13.62 34.04
CA GLY A 37 24.44 13.18 33.64
C GLY A 37 24.46 12.03 32.65
N ASP A 38 23.32 11.41 32.51
CA ASP A 38 23.09 10.32 31.52
C ASP A 38 23.00 10.91 30.10
N GLY A 39 23.23 10.09 29.07
CA GLY A 39 22.90 10.45 27.68
C GLY A 39 21.39 10.50 27.45
N GLY A 40 20.98 10.92 26.28
CA GLY A 40 19.61 10.80 25.80
C GLY A 40 19.46 9.53 24.94
N ASP A 41 18.28 8.95 24.92
CA ASP A 41 17.99 7.83 24.02
C ASP A 41 18.04 8.26 22.55
N GLY A 42 18.37 7.35 21.64
CA GLY A 42 18.26 7.56 20.21
C GLY A 42 16.80 7.57 19.75
N GLY A 43 16.50 8.28 18.67
CA GLY A 43 15.17 8.28 18.04
C GLY A 43 14.86 6.93 17.39
N SER A 44 13.62 6.50 17.49
CA SER A 44 13.10 5.29 16.85
C SER A 44 12.51 5.61 15.46
N ILE A 45 12.29 4.59 14.63
CA ILE A 45 11.68 4.72 13.33
C ILE A 45 10.32 4.02 13.33
N TYR A 46 9.31 4.78 12.93
CA TYR A 46 7.92 4.32 12.79
C TYR A 46 7.44 4.43 11.36
N PHE A 47 6.59 3.51 10.96
CA PHE A 47 5.81 3.64 9.74
C PHE A 47 4.35 3.94 10.09
N GLU A 48 3.73 4.80 9.27
CA GLU A 48 2.34 5.20 9.43
C GLU A 48 1.65 5.15 8.06
N ALA A 49 0.49 4.48 8.00
CA ALA A 49 -0.31 4.44 6.78
C ALA A 49 -0.92 5.81 6.49
N SER A 50 -0.80 6.26 5.24
CA SER A 50 -1.44 7.47 4.74
C SER A 50 -2.31 7.13 3.54
N SER A 51 -3.58 7.56 3.59
CA SER A 51 -4.53 7.45 2.47
C SER A 51 -4.21 8.38 1.30
N ASP A 52 -3.32 9.37 1.51
CA ASP A 52 -2.89 10.29 0.46
C ASP A 52 -1.84 9.69 -0.48
N LEU A 53 -1.19 8.61 -0.04
CA LEU A 53 -0.15 7.92 -0.80
C LEU A 53 -0.73 6.66 -1.44
N ASN A 54 -0.50 6.48 -2.75
CA ASN A 54 -0.98 5.32 -3.52
C ASN A 54 0.16 4.54 -4.19
N THR A 55 1.43 4.88 -3.91
CA THR A 55 2.58 4.25 -4.57
C THR A 55 3.83 4.38 -3.71
N LEU A 56 4.75 3.43 -3.86
CA LEU A 56 6.06 3.43 -3.19
C LEU A 56 7.14 4.16 -4.01
N ILE A 57 6.76 5.04 -4.96
CA ILE A 57 7.71 5.66 -5.89
C ILE A 57 8.77 6.50 -5.17
N ASP A 58 8.42 7.19 -4.10
CA ASP A 58 9.33 8.06 -3.35
C ASP A 58 10.46 7.26 -2.70
N PHE A 59 10.19 6.01 -2.33
CA PHE A 59 11.16 5.10 -1.75
C PHE A 59 12.21 4.57 -2.75
N ARG A 60 11.99 4.74 -4.05
CA ARG A 60 13.02 4.47 -5.07
C ARG A 60 14.10 5.55 -5.11
N TYR A 61 13.72 6.77 -4.81
CA TYR A 61 14.64 7.92 -4.81
C TYR A 61 15.33 8.04 -3.45
N THR A 62 14.57 8.01 -2.36
CA THR A 62 15.10 8.05 -1.00
C THR A 62 15.17 6.64 -0.44
N ARG A 63 16.38 6.07 -0.42
CA ARG A 63 16.59 4.67 0.01
C ARG A 63 17.15 4.53 1.41
N GLN A 64 17.49 5.64 2.07
CA GLN A 64 18.05 5.62 3.42
C GLN A 64 17.28 6.59 4.30
N TYR A 65 16.87 6.09 5.45
CA TYR A 65 16.18 6.85 6.46
C TYR A 65 16.91 6.68 7.79
N LYS A 66 17.19 7.80 8.44
CA LYS A 66 17.96 7.81 9.70
C LYS A 66 17.25 8.69 10.71
N ALA A 67 16.97 8.13 11.90
CA ALA A 67 16.48 8.88 13.04
C ALA A 67 17.63 9.61 13.77
N GLU A 68 17.29 10.59 14.57
CA GLU A 68 18.25 11.42 15.30
C GLU A 68 18.92 10.62 16.42
N ASN A 69 20.23 10.86 16.61
CA ASN A 69 20.95 10.27 17.73
C ASN A 69 20.64 11.03 19.02
N GLY A 70 20.63 10.32 20.15
CA GLY A 70 20.59 10.94 21.46
C GLY A 70 21.86 11.75 21.75
N GLN A 71 21.70 12.85 22.43
CA GLN A 71 22.83 13.69 22.87
C GLN A 71 23.55 13.07 24.05
N SER A 72 24.84 13.27 24.11
CA SER A 72 25.63 12.87 25.30
C SER A 72 25.22 13.68 26.50
N GLY A 73 25.29 13.05 27.68
CA GLY A 73 25.12 13.73 28.95
C GLY A 73 26.21 14.81 29.18
N MET A 74 25.92 15.73 30.08
CA MET A 74 26.81 16.83 30.45
C MET A 74 27.02 16.89 31.95
N GLY A 75 27.95 17.73 32.39
CA GLY A 75 28.19 18.00 33.83
C GLY A 75 26.98 18.69 34.48
N GLY A 76 26.97 18.79 35.82
CA GLY A 76 25.86 19.38 36.56
C GLY A 76 24.60 18.51 36.58
N ASN A 77 24.74 17.19 36.42
CA ASN A 77 23.65 16.20 36.29
C ASN A 77 22.70 16.45 35.10
N CYS A 78 23.17 17.15 34.05
CA CYS A 78 22.37 17.41 32.89
C CYS A 78 22.32 16.18 31.99
N THR A 79 21.11 15.61 31.83
CA THR A 79 20.84 14.52 30.90
C THR A 79 20.83 15.03 29.44
N GLY A 80 21.40 14.26 28.53
CA GLY A 80 21.34 14.56 27.09
C GLY A 80 19.91 14.53 26.55
N LYS A 81 19.62 15.37 25.58
CA LYS A 81 18.31 15.36 24.88
C LYS A 81 18.10 14.01 24.15
N LYS A 82 16.90 13.43 24.25
CA LYS A 82 16.47 12.29 23.43
C LYS A 82 16.48 12.69 21.95
N GLY A 83 16.95 11.83 21.05
CA GLY A 83 16.82 11.99 19.61
C GLY A 83 15.35 11.96 19.19
N GLU A 84 15.00 12.73 18.17
CA GLU A 84 13.64 12.77 17.64
C GLU A 84 13.33 11.48 16.89
N ASP A 85 12.13 10.97 17.14
CA ASP A 85 11.62 9.79 16.46
C ASP A 85 11.26 10.18 15.00
N LEU A 86 11.52 9.28 14.05
CA LEU A 86 11.22 9.50 12.64
C LEU A 86 9.99 8.67 12.22
N THR A 87 8.91 9.36 11.86
CA THR A 87 7.73 8.72 11.29
C THR A 87 7.76 8.83 9.77
N ILE A 88 7.74 7.68 9.09
CA ILE A 88 7.76 7.57 7.64
C ILE A 88 6.35 7.18 7.18
N LYS A 89 5.76 8.03 6.33
CA LYS A 89 4.44 7.77 5.76
C LYS A 89 4.54 6.80 4.59
N VAL A 90 3.73 5.75 4.61
CA VAL A 90 3.63 4.73 3.56
C VAL A 90 2.17 4.60 3.10
N PRO A 91 1.91 4.12 1.87
CA PRO A 91 0.56 3.81 1.43
C PRO A 91 -0.13 2.79 2.35
N VAL A 92 -1.46 2.90 2.48
CA VAL A 92 -2.27 1.90 3.18
C VAL A 92 -2.09 0.52 2.55
N GLY A 93 -1.92 -0.53 3.38
CA GLY A 93 -1.68 -1.90 2.91
C GLY A 93 -0.24 -2.17 2.48
N THR A 94 0.72 -1.38 2.97
CA THR A 94 2.15 -1.65 2.78
C THR A 94 2.60 -2.77 3.72
N MET A 95 3.09 -3.87 3.13
CA MET A 95 3.75 -4.96 3.85
C MET A 95 5.24 -4.64 3.99
N VAL A 96 5.76 -4.79 5.18
CA VAL A 96 7.17 -4.52 5.51
C VAL A 96 7.86 -5.84 5.82
N TYR A 97 8.81 -6.21 4.98
CA TYR A 97 9.62 -7.40 5.17
C TYR A 97 11.06 -7.02 5.51
N ASP A 98 11.70 -7.82 6.35
CA ASP A 98 13.14 -7.80 6.46
C ASP A 98 13.73 -8.34 5.14
N ALA A 99 14.59 -7.57 4.49
CA ALA A 99 15.14 -7.97 3.18
C ALA A 99 16.18 -9.07 3.29
N ASP A 100 16.82 -9.23 4.46
CA ASP A 100 17.88 -10.20 4.69
C ASP A 100 17.31 -11.57 5.10
N THR A 101 16.24 -11.60 5.91
CA THR A 101 15.60 -12.82 6.40
C THR A 101 14.35 -13.22 5.61
N GLY A 102 13.71 -12.25 4.93
CA GLY A 102 12.41 -12.45 4.27
C GLY A 102 11.21 -12.49 5.21
N GLU A 103 11.42 -12.27 6.50
CA GLU A 103 10.37 -12.27 7.52
C GLU A 103 9.45 -11.05 7.39
N LEU A 104 8.15 -11.26 7.57
CA LEU A 104 7.17 -10.18 7.65
C LEU A 104 7.28 -9.49 9.02
N LEU A 105 7.71 -8.22 9.03
CA LEU A 105 7.83 -7.42 10.25
C LEU A 105 6.53 -6.71 10.61
N ALA A 106 5.81 -6.19 9.62
CA ALA A 106 4.59 -5.43 9.85
C ALA A 106 3.67 -5.40 8.62
N ASP A 107 2.37 -5.27 8.87
CA ASP A 107 1.33 -4.92 7.88
C ASP A 107 0.76 -3.55 8.27
N ILE A 108 1.00 -2.55 7.42
CA ILE A 108 0.63 -1.16 7.68
C ILE A 108 -0.71 -0.88 7.00
N SER A 109 -1.79 -1.39 7.58
CA SER A 109 -3.15 -1.33 7.04
C SER A 109 -4.03 -0.24 7.63
N GLN A 110 -3.74 0.23 8.87
CA GLN A 110 -4.56 1.19 9.58
C GLN A 110 -3.99 2.62 9.49
N PRO A 111 -4.70 3.58 8.88
CA PRO A 111 -4.27 4.97 8.81
C PRO A 111 -4.14 5.61 10.20
N GLY A 112 -3.08 6.43 10.38
CA GLY A 112 -2.88 7.19 11.61
C GLY A 112 -2.35 6.40 12.80
N VAL A 113 -2.07 5.10 12.65
CA VAL A 113 -1.47 4.26 13.69
C VAL A 113 0.01 4.05 13.36
N PRO A 114 0.94 4.64 14.14
CA PRO A 114 2.37 4.44 13.93
C PRO A 114 2.80 3.06 14.42
N VAL A 115 3.50 2.30 13.56
CA VAL A 115 4.06 0.98 13.86
C VAL A 115 5.56 1.08 14.00
N LEU A 116 6.11 0.62 15.11
CA LEU A 116 7.56 0.61 15.36
C LEU A 116 8.26 -0.39 14.43
N ILE A 117 9.26 0.10 13.68
CA ILE A 117 10.03 -0.72 12.72
C ILE A 117 11.48 -0.91 13.19
N ALA A 118 12.09 0.14 13.75
CA ALA A 118 13.44 0.06 14.29
C ALA A 118 13.55 0.88 15.57
N GLN A 119 14.03 0.24 16.64
CA GLN A 119 14.13 0.86 17.96
C GLN A 119 15.42 1.65 18.09
N GLY A 120 15.32 2.86 18.67
CA GLY A 120 16.45 3.69 19.04
C GLY A 120 17.34 3.07 20.10
N GLY A 121 18.62 3.39 20.06
CA GLY A 121 19.58 2.92 21.04
C GLY A 121 19.34 3.53 22.43
N PHE A 122 19.57 2.73 23.47
CA PHE A 122 19.46 3.16 24.86
C PHE A 122 20.61 4.07 25.23
N HIS A 123 20.38 5.05 26.07
CA HIS A 123 21.39 6.01 26.54
C HIS A 123 22.48 5.38 27.41
N GLY A 124 23.62 5.99 27.41
CA GLY A 124 24.71 5.66 28.34
C GLY A 124 24.52 6.34 29.70
N LEU A 125 24.95 5.67 30.75
CA LEU A 125 24.81 6.14 32.12
C LEU A 125 26.01 7.03 32.51
N GLY A 126 25.73 8.18 33.13
CA GLY A 126 26.71 9.08 33.70
C GLY A 126 27.32 8.55 34.99
N ASN A 127 28.48 9.11 35.40
CA ASN A 127 29.18 8.63 36.59
C ASN A 127 28.39 8.83 37.91
N THR A 128 27.40 9.72 37.93
CA THR A 128 26.54 9.91 39.11
C THR A 128 25.75 8.64 39.44
N ARG A 129 25.38 7.82 38.46
CA ARG A 129 24.63 6.57 38.66
C ARG A 129 25.44 5.49 39.39
N TYR A 130 26.78 5.57 39.35
CA TYR A 130 27.68 4.60 39.96
C TYR A 130 28.16 5.02 41.37
N LYS A 131 27.63 6.15 41.91
CA LYS A 131 27.93 6.60 43.27
C LYS A 131 27.34 5.63 44.28
N SER A 132 28.21 5.19 45.22
CA SER A 132 27.80 4.29 46.29
C SER A 132 28.51 4.68 47.60
N SER A 133 28.16 4.02 48.71
CA SER A 133 28.83 4.21 50.02
C SER A 133 30.31 3.84 49.97
N VAL A 134 30.69 2.86 49.17
CA VAL A 134 32.05 2.38 48.96
C VAL A 134 32.78 3.23 47.91
N ASN A 135 32.12 3.55 46.79
CA ASN A 135 32.71 4.35 45.71
C ASN A 135 32.03 5.73 45.63
N ARG A 136 32.59 6.70 46.37
CA ARG A 136 32.05 8.07 46.44
C ARG A 136 32.43 8.95 45.24
N SER A 137 33.42 8.53 44.43
CA SER A 137 33.93 9.29 43.27
C SER A 137 34.15 8.40 42.07
N PRO A 138 33.08 7.74 41.54
CA PRO A 138 33.19 6.82 40.42
C PRO A 138 33.64 7.55 39.16
N ARG A 139 34.57 6.90 38.43
CA ARG A 139 35.04 7.34 37.10
C ARG A 139 34.47 6.47 35.99
N GLN A 140 33.47 5.68 36.32
CA GLN A 140 32.82 4.78 35.37
C GLN A 140 31.65 5.49 34.71
N THR A 141 31.52 5.32 33.39
CA THR A 141 30.38 5.70 32.54
C THR A 141 30.13 4.60 31.52
N THR A 142 28.95 4.57 30.92
CA THR A 142 28.70 3.70 29.79
C THR A 142 28.46 4.48 28.51
N PRO A 143 28.89 3.95 27.34
CA PRO A 143 28.47 4.48 26.05
C PRO A 143 27.00 4.20 25.84
N GLY A 144 26.34 5.01 25.01
CA GLY A 144 25.02 4.67 24.50
C GLY A 144 25.08 3.49 23.52
N SER A 145 24.04 2.66 23.51
CA SER A 145 23.94 1.53 22.60
C SER A 145 23.66 2.01 21.18
N PRO A 146 24.05 1.24 20.14
CA PRO A 146 23.62 1.52 18.79
C PRO A 146 22.11 1.36 18.67
N GLY A 147 21.47 2.12 17.79
CA GLY A 147 20.10 1.87 17.35
C GLY A 147 20.04 0.69 16.40
N GLU A 148 18.84 0.16 16.18
CA GLU A 148 18.62 -0.91 15.21
C GLU A 148 18.82 -0.40 13.78
N SER A 149 19.44 -1.23 12.95
CA SER A 149 19.60 -0.99 11.50
C SER A 149 19.02 -2.20 10.76
N ARG A 150 18.12 -1.93 9.81
CA ARG A 150 17.46 -2.98 9.02
C ARG A 150 17.43 -2.63 7.55
N ASN A 151 17.62 -3.64 6.70
CA ASN A 151 17.31 -3.57 5.28
C ASN A 151 15.87 -4.03 5.10
N LEU A 152 15.02 -3.18 4.53
CA LEU A 152 13.60 -3.47 4.41
C LEU A 152 13.20 -3.59 2.95
N ARG A 153 12.33 -4.57 2.68
CA ARG A 153 11.61 -4.69 1.45
C ARG A 153 10.15 -4.32 1.71
N LEU A 154 9.72 -3.24 1.09
CA LEU A 154 8.34 -2.78 1.13
C LEU A 154 7.60 -3.37 -0.06
N GLU A 155 6.44 -3.95 0.19
CA GLU A 155 5.52 -4.42 -0.86
C GLU A 155 4.14 -3.81 -0.63
N LEU A 156 3.56 -3.23 -1.66
CA LEU A 156 2.19 -2.73 -1.59
C LEU A 156 1.22 -3.89 -1.84
N ARG A 157 0.40 -4.24 -0.83
CA ARG A 157 -0.51 -5.39 -0.89
C ARG A 157 -1.74 -5.12 -1.76
N VAL A 158 -2.24 -3.89 -1.78
CA VAL A 158 -3.46 -3.52 -2.50
C VAL A 158 -3.10 -2.68 -3.71
N LEU A 159 -3.18 -3.27 -4.88
CA LEU A 159 -3.02 -2.58 -6.16
C LEU A 159 -4.31 -1.91 -6.62
N ALA A 160 -5.44 -2.54 -6.36
CA ALA A 160 -6.77 -2.04 -6.68
C ALA A 160 -7.84 -2.74 -5.84
N ASP A 161 -8.87 -2.01 -5.46
CA ASP A 161 -10.06 -2.57 -4.83
C ASP A 161 -10.94 -3.30 -5.87
N VAL A 162 -10.95 -2.79 -7.10
CA VAL A 162 -11.78 -3.28 -8.21
C VAL A 162 -10.92 -3.66 -9.40
N GLY A 163 -11.04 -4.89 -9.87
CA GLY A 163 -10.38 -5.39 -11.09
C GLY A 163 -11.34 -5.44 -12.28
N LEU A 164 -10.93 -4.91 -13.44
CA LEU A 164 -11.71 -4.99 -14.67
C LEU A 164 -11.30 -6.20 -15.51
N LEU A 165 -12.26 -7.02 -15.87
CA LEU A 165 -12.15 -8.15 -16.80
C LEU A 165 -12.90 -7.80 -18.07
N GLY A 166 -12.44 -8.25 -19.21
CA GLY A 166 -13.15 -8.07 -20.48
C GLY A 166 -12.20 -8.09 -21.67
N LEU A 167 -12.74 -8.31 -22.85
CA LEU A 167 -12.01 -8.32 -24.13
C LEU A 167 -11.33 -6.97 -24.41
N PRO A 168 -10.27 -6.92 -25.24
CA PRO A 168 -9.83 -5.68 -25.85
C PRO A 168 -11.02 -4.95 -26.47
N ASN A 169 -11.03 -3.62 -26.34
CA ASN A 169 -12.09 -2.76 -26.86
C ASN A 169 -13.49 -2.88 -26.19
N ALA A 170 -13.68 -3.71 -25.15
CA ALA A 170 -14.91 -3.70 -24.35
C ALA A 170 -15.16 -2.36 -23.62
N GLY A 171 -14.16 -1.46 -23.63
CA GLY A 171 -14.27 -0.12 -23.05
C GLY A 171 -13.76 0.01 -21.60
N LYS A 172 -12.96 -0.95 -21.12
CA LYS A 172 -12.38 -0.93 -19.76
C LYS A 172 -11.61 0.36 -19.45
N SER A 173 -10.65 0.69 -20.29
CA SER A 173 -9.84 1.91 -20.12
C SER A 173 -10.66 3.19 -20.29
N THR A 174 -11.74 3.15 -21.10
CA THR A 174 -12.70 4.26 -21.24
C THR A 174 -13.49 4.42 -19.94
N LEU A 175 -13.95 3.33 -19.35
CA LEU A 175 -14.66 3.35 -18.07
C LEU A 175 -13.79 3.98 -16.98
N ILE A 176 -12.55 3.51 -16.83
CA ILE A 176 -11.63 4.11 -15.85
C ILE A 176 -11.46 5.62 -16.05
N ARG A 177 -11.30 6.06 -17.30
CA ARG A 177 -11.18 7.50 -17.61
C ARG A 177 -12.43 8.28 -17.27
N ALA A 178 -13.61 7.70 -17.54
CA ALA A 178 -14.90 8.35 -17.29
C ALA A 178 -15.20 8.55 -15.79
N VAL A 179 -14.78 7.58 -14.93
CA VAL A 179 -15.10 7.60 -13.49
C VAL A 179 -13.95 8.13 -12.63
N SER A 180 -12.74 8.23 -13.18
CA SER A 180 -11.57 8.69 -12.41
C SER A 180 -11.61 10.18 -12.14
N SER A 181 -11.41 10.58 -10.90
CA SER A 181 -11.34 11.98 -10.45
C SER A 181 -10.06 12.71 -10.88
N SER A 182 -9.06 11.97 -11.35
CA SER A 182 -7.84 12.50 -11.97
C SER A 182 -7.57 11.78 -13.28
N LYS A 183 -6.79 12.37 -14.21
CA LYS A 183 -6.38 11.66 -15.44
C LYS A 183 -5.87 10.28 -15.07
N ALA A 184 -6.55 9.23 -15.57
CA ALA A 184 -6.15 7.84 -15.34
C ALA A 184 -4.65 7.69 -15.63
N LYS A 185 -3.89 7.28 -14.64
CA LYS A 185 -2.45 7.12 -14.76
C LYS A 185 -2.18 5.73 -15.33
N VAL A 186 -1.48 5.68 -16.44
CA VAL A 186 -0.88 4.45 -16.94
C VAL A 186 0.31 4.16 -16.05
N ALA A 187 0.30 3.03 -15.36
CA ALA A 187 1.39 2.60 -14.53
C ALA A 187 2.33 1.71 -15.33
N ASP A 188 3.61 2.09 -15.40
CA ASP A 188 4.67 1.27 -16.00
C ASP A 188 5.13 0.22 -14.97
N TYR A 189 4.64 -1.00 -15.08
CA TYR A 189 5.16 -2.12 -14.30
C TYR A 189 6.39 -2.70 -15.01
N PRO A 190 7.52 -2.88 -14.31
CA PRO A 190 8.75 -3.39 -14.92
C PRO A 190 8.64 -4.82 -15.47
N PHE A 191 7.55 -5.53 -15.14
CA PHE A 191 7.30 -6.92 -15.47
C PHE A 191 6.09 -7.12 -16.39
N THR A 192 5.47 -6.03 -16.89
CA THR A 192 4.37 -6.11 -17.88
C THR A 192 4.81 -5.46 -19.18
N THR A 193 4.63 -6.15 -20.29
CA THR A 193 4.74 -5.57 -21.64
C THR A 193 3.56 -4.65 -21.97
N LEU A 194 2.48 -4.73 -21.16
CA LEU A 194 1.28 -3.93 -21.24
C LEU A 194 1.12 -3.12 -19.97
N HIS A 195 0.91 -1.81 -20.09
CA HIS A 195 0.78 -0.89 -18.95
C HIS A 195 -0.66 -0.92 -18.41
N PRO A 196 -0.91 -1.46 -17.19
CA PRO A 196 -2.25 -1.41 -16.62
C PRO A 196 -2.69 0.02 -16.35
N GLY A 197 -3.92 0.31 -16.72
CA GLY A 197 -4.58 1.57 -16.37
C GLY A 197 -5.06 1.52 -14.93
N LEU A 198 -4.57 2.41 -14.07
CA LEU A 198 -5.10 2.61 -12.72
C LEU A 198 -5.88 3.92 -12.65
N GLY A 199 -7.06 3.88 -12.04
CA GLY A 199 -7.86 5.05 -11.75
C GLY A 199 -8.26 5.11 -10.29
N VAL A 200 -8.08 6.27 -9.66
CA VAL A 200 -8.64 6.55 -8.34
C VAL A 200 -10.03 7.16 -8.53
N ILE A 201 -11.04 6.46 -8.07
CA ILE A 201 -12.45 6.86 -8.15
C ILE A 201 -12.86 7.48 -6.82
N ARG A 202 -13.21 8.75 -6.85
CA ARG A 202 -13.69 9.46 -5.65
C ARG A 202 -15.22 9.51 -5.70
N VAL A 203 -15.86 8.81 -4.78
CA VAL A 203 -17.32 8.77 -4.65
C VAL A 203 -17.82 9.90 -3.74
N SER A 204 -17.05 10.26 -2.71
CA SER A 204 -17.32 11.39 -1.81
C SER A 204 -16.01 12.02 -1.34
N PRO A 205 -16.04 13.16 -0.62
CA PRO A 205 -14.83 13.82 -0.11
C PRO A 205 -13.92 12.90 0.72
N TYR A 206 -14.51 11.90 1.37
CA TYR A 206 -13.81 10.99 2.30
C TYR A 206 -13.80 9.54 1.87
N LYS A 207 -14.39 9.21 0.70
CA LYS A 207 -14.50 7.82 0.22
C LYS A 207 -14.00 7.73 -1.21
N SER A 208 -12.98 6.91 -1.40
CA SER A 208 -12.41 6.60 -2.71
C SER A 208 -11.96 5.15 -2.76
N PHE A 209 -11.92 4.60 -3.96
CA PHE A 209 -11.37 3.28 -4.24
C PHE A 209 -10.53 3.30 -5.50
N VAL A 210 -9.70 2.28 -5.68
CA VAL A 210 -8.83 2.15 -6.85
C VAL A 210 -9.39 1.08 -7.78
N MET A 211 -9.49 1.42 -9.06
CA MET A 211 -9.89 0.50 -10.13
C MET A 211 -8.72 0.25 -11.07
N ALA A 212 -8.48 -1.01 -11.41
CA ALA A 212 -7.41 -1.42 -12.30
C ALA A 212 -7.94 -2.07 -13.57
N ASP A 213 -7.47 -1.61 -14.73
CA ASP A 213 -7.61 -2.33 -16.00
C ASP A 213 -6.58 -3.45 -16.04
N ILE A 214 -7.03 -4.66 -16.33
CA ILE A 214 -6.23 -5.85 -16.40
C ILE A 214 -5.99 -6.21 -17.86
N PRO A 215 -4.92 -5.69 -18.49
CA PRO A 215 -4.57 -6.07 -19.83
C PRO A 215 -3.98 -7.49 -19.86
N GLY A 216 -4.31 -8.28 -20.87
CA GLY A 216 -3.59 -9.52 -21.15
C GLY A 216 -4.24 -10.81 -20.64
N LEU A 217 -5.55 -10.85 -20.36
CA LEU A 217 -6.29 -12.10 -20.19
C LEU A 217 -6.63 -12.78 -21.54
N ILE A 218 -6.12 -12.27 -22.68
CA ILE A 218 -6.43 -12.80 -23.98
C ILE A 218 -5.14 -13.02 -24.77
N GLU A 219 -5.01 -14.24 -25.33
CA GLU A 219 -3.97 -14.74 -26.19
C GLU A 219 -2.61 -15.01 -25.55
N GLY A 220 -2.42 -16.25 -25.05
CA GLY A 220 -1.13 -16.83 -24.76
C GLY A 220 -0.66 -16.77 -23.30
N ALA A 221 -1.44 -16.29 -22.35
CA ALA A 221 -1.07 -16.30 -20.93
C ALA A 221 -0.92 -17.73 -20.36
N ALA A 222 -1.65 -18.70 -20.91
CA ALA A 222 -1.53 -20.13 -20.57
C ALA A 222 -0.27 -20.81 -21.15
N GLN A 223 0.43 -20.18 -22.12
CA GLN A 223 1.56 -20.77 -22.84
C GLN A 223 2.95 -20.39 -22.30
N GLY A 224 3.07 -19.99 -21.06
CA GLY A 224 4.35 -20.12 -20.35
C GLY A 224 5.32 -18.94 -20.42
N ALA A 225 4.93 -17.73 -20.85
CA ALA A 225 5.76 -16.55 -20.67
C ALA A 225 5.51 -15.96 -19.27
N GLY A 226 6.39 -16.18 -18.33
CA GLY A 226 6.32 -15.90 -16.89
C GLY A 226 5.90 -14.50 -16.40
N LEU A 227 5.34 -13.68 -17.25
CA LEU A 227 4.83 -12.32 -17.02
C LEU A 227 3.39 -12.33 -16.47
N GLY A 228 2.53 -13.27 -16.88
CA GLY A 228 1.14 -13.39 -16.42
C GLY A 228 1.02 -13.73 -14.94
N HIS A 229 1.90 -14.59 -14.41
CA HIS A 229 1.85 -15.08 -13.04
C HIS A 229 2.00 -14.01 -11.97
N ARG A 230 2.86 -13.03 -12.16
CA ARG A 230 3.03 -11.93 -11.19
C ARG A 230 1.85 -10.98 -11.18
N PHE A 231 1.33 -10.66 -12.36
CA PHE A 231 0.22 -9.72 -12.48
C PHE A 231 -1.11 -10.30 -11.95
N LEU A 232 -1.34 -11.57 -12.18
CA LEU A 232 -2.53 -12.27 -11.69
C LEU A 232 -2.48 -12.55 -10.17
N LYS A 233 -1.29 -12.56 -9.59
CA LYS A 233 -1.12 -12.50 -8.13
C LYS A 233 -1.68 -11.18 -7.54
N HIS A 234 -1.73 -10.11 -8.33
CA HIS A 234 -2.33 -8.85 -7.93
C HIS A 234 -3.86 -8.85 -8.05
N LEU A 235 -4.41 -9.61 -9.00
CA LEU A 235 -5.86 -9.85 -9.10
C LEU A 235 -6.44 -10.58 -7.89
N SER A 236 -5.68 -11.52 -7.34
CA SER A 236 -6.12 -12.22 -6.12
C SER A 236 -6.29 -11.28 -4.93
N ARG A 237 -5.83 -10.03 -5.05
CA ARG A 237 -5.87 -9.02 -4.00
C ARG A 237 -6.99 -7.98 -4.19
N THR A 238 -7.71 -7.99 -5.32
CA THR A 238 -8.88 -7.13 -5.52
C THR A 238 -10.06 -7.63 -4.69
N CYS A 239 -10.92 -6.71 -4.23
CA CYS A 239 -12.13 -7.06 -3.48
C CYS A 239 -13.24 -7.58 -4.39
N VAL A 240 -13.40 -6.97 -5.57
CA VAL A 240 -14.46 -7.29 -6.53
C VAL A 240 -13.93 -7.27 -7.96
N LEU A 241 -14.51 -8.10 -8.82
CA LEU A 241 -14.21 -8.16 -10.25
C LEU A 241 -15.41 -7.63 -11.05
N LEU A 242 -15.14 -6.71 -11.98
CA LEU A 242 -16.13 -6.24 -12.95
C LEU A 242 -15.89 -6.90 -14.30
N HIS A 243 -16.82 -7.70 -14.74
CA HIS A 243 -16.78 -8.29 -16.06
C HIS A 243 -17.44 -7.33 -17.07
N VAL A 244 -16.61 -6.59 -17.80
CA VAL A 244 -17.04 -5.58 -18.77
C VAL A 244 -17.24 -6.23 -20.14
N ILE A 245 -18.45 -6.15 -20.64
CA ILE A 245 -18.86 -6.73 -21.93
C ILE A 245 -19.38 -5.63 -22.86
N ASP A 246 -18.96 -5.65 -24.11
CA ASP A 246 -19.54 -4.85 -25.19
C ASP A 246 -20.86 -5.48 -25.64
N ILE A 247 -21.98 -4.75 -25.51
CA ILE A 247 -23.31 -5.29 -25.92
C ILE A 247 -23.53 -5.29 -27.42
N ALA A 248 -22.76 -4.49 -28.17
CA ALA A 248 -22.90 -4.32 -29.60
C ALA A 248 -21.51 -4.31 -30.28
N PRO A 249 -20.78 -5.45 -30.27
CA PRO A 249 -19.45 -5.51 -30.85
C PRO A 249 -19.48 -5.28 -32.35
N LEU A 250 -18.59 -4.40 -32.86
CA LEU A 250 -18.54 -3.99 -34.26
C LEU A 250 -18.09 -5.10 -35.20
N ASP A 251 -17.40 -6.11 -34.68
CA ASP A 251 -16.95 -7.29 -35.43
C ASP A 251 -18.03 -8.38 -35.59
N GLY A 252 -19.20 -8.17 -34.99
CA GLY A 252 -20.31 -9.10 -35.01
C GLY A 252 -20.13 -10.34 -34.14
N SER A 253 -19.15 -10.35 -33.22
CA SER A 253 -18.96 -11.43 -32.27
C SER A 253 -20.16 -11.55 -31.31
N ASP A 254 -20.33 -12.75 -30.72
CA ASP A 254 -21.39 -12.96 -29.74
C ASP A 254 -20.87 -12.60 -28.32
N PRO A 255 -21.46 -11.56 -27.68
CA PRO A 255 -21.06 -11.16 -26.32
C PRO A 255 -21.08 -12.29 -25.27
N VAL A 256 -21.98 -13.28 -25.46
CA VAL A 256 -22.10 -14.44 -24.57
C VAL A 256 -20.92 -15.40 -24.74
N VAL A 257 -20.52 -15.66 -25.98
CA VAL A 257 -19.36 -16.52 -26.28
C VAL A 257 -18.09 -15.89 -25.77
N ASP A 258 -17.92 -14.61 -26.04
CA ASP A 258 -16.75 -13.81 -25.60
C ASP A 258 -16.61 -13.79 -24.07
N ALA A 259 -17.72 -13.57 -23.38
CA ALA A 259 -17.74 -13.58 -21.92
C ALA A 259 -17.38 -14.95 -21.33
N LYS A 260 -17.91 -16.03 -21.90
CA LYS A 260 -17.58 -17.40 -21.48
C LYS A 260 -16.12 -17.74 -21.71
N ALA A 261 -15.53 -17.27 -22.81
CA ALA A 261 -14.10 -17.48 -23.09
C ALA A 261 -13.23 -16.86 -21.98
N ILE A 262 -13.51 -15.62 -21.55
CA ILE A 262 -12.78 -14.96 -20.46
C ILE A 262 -12.96 -15.71 -19.14
N LEU A 263 -14.17 -16.16 -18.81
CA LEU A 263 -14.41 -16.91 -17.58
C LEU A 263 -13.67 -18.24 -17.58
N ASN A 264 -13.59 -18.93 -18.71
CA ASN A 264 -12.81 -20.16 -18.84
C ASN A 264 -11.31 -19.91 -18.66
N GLU A 265 -10.77 -18.84 -19.24
CA GLU A 265 -9.37 -18.45 -19.08
C GLU A 265 -9.07 -18.12 -17.61
N LEU A 266 -9.95 -17.36 -16.95
CA LEU A 266 -9.83 -17.05 -15.52
C LEU A 266 -9.80 -18.32 -14.65
N THR A 267 -10.65 -19.31 -14.99
CA THR A 267 -10.73 -20.61 -14.30
C THR A 267 -9.46 -21.43 -14.44
N GLN A 268 -8.91 -21.47 -15.65
CA GLN A 268 -7.64 -22.18 -15.91
C GLN A 268 -6.47 -21.55 -15.18
N TYR A 269 -6.54 -20.26 -14.97
CA TYR A 269 -5.45 -19.51 -14.33
C TYR A 269 -5.46 -19.62 -12.80
N ASN A 270 -6.56 -19.25 -12.14
CA ASN A 270 -6.73 -19.34 -10.70
C ASN A 270 -8.21 -19.52 -10.34
N PRO A 271 -8.62 -20.75 -9.96
CA PRO A 271 -9.99 -21.04 -9.54
C PRO A 271 -10.47 -20.16 -8.36
N ASP A 272 -9.59 -19.69 -7.49
CA ASP A 272 -9.95 -18.86 -6.33
C ASP A 272 -10.52 -17.50 -6.75
N LEU A 273 -10.18 -17.00 -7.94
CA LEU A 273 -10.75 -15.76 -8.46
C LEU A 273 -12.24 -15.89 -8.79
N LEU A 274 -12.72 -17.11 -9.01
CA LEU A 274 -14.15 -17.39 -9.24
C LEU A 274 -14.98 -17.24 -7.97
N ASN A 275 -14.36 -17.38 -6.79
CA ASN A 275 -15.04 -17.25 -5.49
C ASN A 275 -15.24 -15.79 -5.07
N LYS A 276 -14.63 -14.85 -5.79
CA LYS A 276 -14.79 -13.41 -5.51
C LYS A 276 -16.11 -12.87 -6.03
N PRO A 277 -16.67 -11.85 -5.37
CA PRO A 277 -17.83 -11.12 -5.90
C PRO A 277 -17.52 -10.64 -7.32
N ARG A 278 -18.41 -10.97 -8.26
CA ARG A 278 -18.28 -10.55 -9.65
C ARG A 278 -19.56 -9.88 -10.11
N TRP A 279 -19.41 -8.71 -10.69
CA TRP A 279 -20.54 -7.98 -11.26
C TRP A 279 -20.39 -7.87 -12.77
N LEU A 280 -21.51 -7.96 -13.47
CA LEU A 280 -21.57 -7.83 -14.92
C LEU A 280 -21.79 -6.37 -15.29
N VAL A 281 -20.94 -5.85 -16.16
CA VAL A 281 -21.05 -4.49 -16.68
C VAL A 281 -21.23 -4.55 -18.19
N LEU A 282 -22.44 -4.28 -18.64
CA LEU A 282 -22.82 -4.22 -20.06
C LEU A 282 -22.57 -2.79 -20.55
N ASN A 283 -21.48 -2.62 -21.29
CA ASN A 283 -21.03 -1.32 -21.76
C ASN A 283 -21.46 -1.06 -23.22
N LYS A 284 -21.40 0.20 -23.62
CA LYS A 284 -21.77 0.74 -24.95
C LYS A 284 -23.27 0.65 -25.25
N ILE A 285 -24.09 0.90 -24.22
CA ILE A 285 -25.55 0.99 -24.42
C ILE A 285 -25.98 2.11 -25.36
N ASP A 286 -25.09 3.09 -25.59
CA ASP A 286 -25.26 4.17 -26.56
C ASP A 286 -25.32 3.69 -28.02
N MET A 287 -24.75 2.50 -28.31
CA MET A 287 -24.83 1.90 -29.65
C MET A 287 -26.20 1.32 -29.98
N LEU A 288 -27.07 1.11 -29.00
CA LEU A 288 -28.44 0.65 -29.13
C LEU A 288 -29.41 1.72 -28.63
N PRO A 289 -29.83 2.64 -29.53
CA PRO A 289 -30.69 3.77 -29.14
C PRO A 289 -32.11 3.33 -28.82
N ASP A 290 -32.61 2.25 -29.40
CA ASP A 290 -33.94 1.70 -29.10
C ASP A 290 -33.92 1.01 -27.73
N GLU A 291 -34.77 1.48 -26.83
CA GLU A 291 -34.85 0.99 -25.47
C GLU A 291 -35.30 -0.47 -25.37
N LYS A 292 -36.24 -0.88 -26.25
CA LYS A 292 -36.73 -2.25 -26.31
C LYS A 292 -35.66 -3.21 -26.79
N GLU A 293 -35.02 -2.89 -27.91
CA GLU A 293 -33.93 -3.69 -28.46
C GLU A 293 -32.79 -3.85 -27.47
N ARG A 294 -32.43 -2.76 -26.76
CA ARG A 294 -31.43 -2.75 -25.72
C ARG A 294 -31.79 -3.67 -24.56
N GLU A 295 -33.04 -3.59 -24.05
CA GLU A 295 -33.54 -4.41 -22.95
C GLU A 295 -33.53 -5.91 -23.35
N GLU A 296 -34.04 -6.25 -24.55
CA GLU A 296 -34.03 -7.62 -25.07
C GLU A 296 -32.60 -8.17 -25.17
N LYS A 297 -31.64 -7.36 -25.66
CA LYS A 297 -30.24 -7.75 -25.75
C LYS A 297 -29.61 -7.99 -24.38
N ILE A 298 -29.87 -7.10 -23.42
CA ILE A 298 -29.43 -7.24 -22.02
C ILE A 298 -29.95 -8.55 -21.41
N GLN A 299 -31.25 -8.82 -21.54
CA GLN A 299 -31.86 -10.03 -21.03
C GLN A 299 -31.33 -11.30 -21.72
N SER A 300 -31.08 -11.24 -23.02
CA SER A 300 -30.46 -12.33 -23.77
C SER A 300 -29.05 -12.67 -23.24
N ILE A 301 -28.21 -11.66 -22.96
CA ILE A 301 -26.87 -11.85 -22.44
C ILE A 301 -26.92 -12.42 -21.00
N ILE A 302 -27.76 -11.87 -20.14
CA ILE A 302 -27.93 -12.35 -18.75
C ILE A 302 -28.34 -13.82 -18.75
N LYS A 303 -29.34 -14.18 -19.58
CA LYS A 303 -29.83 -15.55 -19.71
C LYS A 303 -28.77 -16.48 -20.31
N GLY A 304 -28.05 -16.02 -21.34
CA GLY A 304 -26.99 -16.80 -21.99
C GLY A 304 -25.80 -17.11 -21.08
N LEU A 305 -25.52 -16.23 -20.12
CA LEU A 305 -24.46 -16.39 -19.12
C LEU A 305 -24.97 -17.08 -17.84
N GLU A 306 -26.28 -17.32 -17.69
CA GLU A 306 -26.88 -17.80 -16.44
C GLU A 306 -26.48 -16.93 -15.24
N TRP A 307 -26.38 -15.59 -15.45
CA TRP A 307 -25.82 -14.67 -14.47
C TRP A 307 -26.78 -14.42 -13.31
N LYS A 308 -26.28 -14.55 -12.09
CA LYS A 308 -27.10 -14.42 -10.85
C LYS A 308 -26.78 -13.19 -10.03
N ASP A 309 -25.60 -12.61 -10.23
CA ASP A 309 -25.12 -11.44 -9.48
C ASP A 309 -25.60 -10.13 -10.10
N LYS A 310 -25.18 -8.99 -9.50
CA LYS A 310 -25.57 -7.65 -9.98
C LYS A 310 -25.12 -7.40 -11.41
N VAL A 311 -25.99 -6.71 -12.18
CA VAL A 311 -25.76 -6.31 -13.56
C VAL A 311 -25.95 -4.81 -13.68
N PHE A 312 -25.04 -4.14 -14.37
CA PHE A 312 -25.08 -2.71 -14.66
C PHE A 312 -25.00 -2.49 -16.16
N ALA A 313 -25.93 -1.73 -16.71
CA ALA A 313 -25.91 -1.28 -18.11
C ALA A 313 -25.40 0.15 -18.17
N ILE A 314 -24.28 0.36 -18.85
CA ILE A 314 -23.59 1.66 -18.86
C ILE A 314 -23.19 2.10 -20.27
N SER A 315 -23.03 3.42 -20.45
CA SER A 315 -22.21 4.00 -21.50
C SER A 315 -21.01 4.69 -20.87
N ALA A 316 -19.85 4.09 -21.01
CA ALA A 316 -18.62 4.67 -20.48
C ALA A 316 -18.25 5.98 -21.19
N ILE A 317 -18.66 6.18 -22.44
CA ILE A 317 -18.40 7.40 -23.22
C ILE A 317 -19.29 8.54 -22.75
N GLU A 318 -20.59 8.29 -22.56
CA GLU A 318 -21.57 9.29 -22.12
C GLU A 318 -21.61 9.47 -20.61
N GLY A 319 -20.96 8.57 -19.84
CA GLY A 319 -21.02 8.57 -18.37
C GLY A 319 -22.35 8.06 -17.81
N LYS A 320 -23.25 7.53 -18.62
CA LYS A 320 -24.57 7.05 -18.21
C LYS A 320 -24.46 5.74 -17.44
N GLY A 321 -25.12 5.65 -16.27
CA GLY A 321 -25.08 4.48 -15.37
C GLY A 321 -23.77 4.31 -14.59
N THR A 322 -22.73 5.10 -14.88
CA THR A 322 -21.39 4.95 -14.24
C THR A 322 -21.38 5.38 -12.77
N GLN A 323 -22.18 6.40 -12.41
CA GLN A 323 -22.27 6.85 -11.02
C GLN A 323 -22.94 5.81 -10.12
N GLU A 324 -24.04 5.20 -10.58
CA GLU A 324 -24.73 4.12 -9.84
C GLU A 324 -23.78 2.94 -9.60
N LEU A 325 -23.02 2.55 -10.62
CA LEU A 325 -21.99 1.52 -10.50
C LEU A 325 -20.96 1.88 -9.42
N CYS A 326 -20.45 3.12 -9.43
CA CYS A 326 -19.44 3.58 -8.46
C CYS A 326 -19.98 3.61 -7.03
N TYR A 327 -21.23 4.04 -6.82
CA TYR A 327 -21.86 4.01 -5.50
C TYR A 327 -22.04 2.59 -4.99
N ALA A 328 -22.55 1.69 -5.83
CA ALA A 328 -22.74 0.29 -5.44
C ALA A 328 -21.42 -0.41 -5.11
N LEU A 329 -20.35 -0.13 -5.87
CA LEU A 329 -19.00 -0.63 -5.59
C LEU A 329 -18.48 -0.14 -4.24
N MET A 330 -18.65 1.15 -3.94
CA MET A 330 -18.18 1.71 -2.68
C MET A 330 -18.89 1.08 -1.49
N GLN A 331 -20.21 0.84 -1.60
CA GLN A 331 -20.96 0.13 -0.56
C GLN A 331 -20.43 -1.29 -0.32
N LEU A 332 -20.20 -2.06 -1.40
CA LEU A 332 -19.66 -3.41 -1.27
C LEU A 332 -18.27 -3.41 -0.61
N ILE A 333 -17.40 -2.48 -1.01
CA ILE A 333 -16.05 -2.36 -0.44
C ILE A 333 -16.10 -2.00 1.04
N ASP A 334 -17.01 -1.11 1.45
CA ASP A 334 -17.21 -0.75 2.86
C ASP A 334 -17.71 -1.94 3.67
N GLU A 335 -18.73 -2.68 3.18
CA GLU A 335 -19.26 -3.89 3.82
C GLU A 335 -18.17 -4.97 3.99
N MET A 336 -17.31 -5.16 3.00
CA MET A 336 -16.22 -6.13 3.08
C MET A 336 -15.16 -5.70 4.12
N LYS A 337 -14.82 -4.43 4.19
CA LYS A 337 -13.87 -3.90 5.18
C LYS A 337 -14.41 -4.01 6.61
N GLU A 338 -15.71 -3.80 6.80
CA GLU A 338 -16.37 -3.96 8.11
C GLU A 338 -16.43 -5.43 8.54
N SER A 339 -16.51 -6.38 7.60
CA SER A 339 -16.52 -7.81 7.90
C SER A 339 -15.15 -8.41 8.22
N GLU A 340 -14.06 -7.73 7.82
CA GLU A 340 -12.67 -8.13 8.10
C GLU A 340 -12.09 -7.47 9.37
N ALA A 341 -12.78 -6.46 9.93
CA ALA A 341 -12.37 -5.72 11.14
C ALA A 341 -12.95 -6.34 12.41
#